data_cc686e35c17bc41e321d7efd20ca42aa
#
_entry.id   cc686e35c17bc41e321d7efd20ca42aa
#
_cell.length_a   1.000
_cell.length_b   1.000
_cell.length_c   1.000
_cell.angle_alpha   90.00
_cell.angle_beta   90.00
_cell.angle_gamma   90.00
#
_symmetry.space_group_name_H-M   'P 1'
#
loop_
_entity.id
_entity.type
_entity.pdbx_description
1 polymer ?
#
loop_
_entity_poly.entity_id
_entity_poly.type
_entity_poly.pdbx_seq_one_letter_code
_entity_poly.pdbx_strand_id
1 'polypeptide(L)'
;MFRPIADLSPDQYDRFSDAYATLAACRDESMFNFVRACVMDLIDYIVKVGNTAIETRSVPRTDERGSDVGEYVRTLSLSASNAFFVYRDHRTHAAKVLSEKRGDSTKTTIKSMLDDLNANCFGYRWLLELRNALMHMDLRSVSFSVKVSANAEPSFTLNMDREQVLQTNNLKNARNAALREELKALPDDPSVIDLLQEALPAIAETEREVLKALYPESVRRDAGLVVCELIDLFEGRRGTYCLFTGPGFTAEHRIPPHYRLEPEVLSHAETYR
;
A
#
# COMPACT_ATOMS: atom_id res chain seq x y z
N MET A 1 -22.82 -24.33 -12.97
CA MET A 1 -23.92 -24.86 -12.11
C MET A 1 -23.32 -25.06 -10.73
N PHE A 2 -23.88 -24.42 -9.70
CA PHE A 2 -23.44 -24.64 -8.32
C PHE A 2 -23.99 -25.96 -7.79
N ARG A 3 -23.17 -26.68 -7.02
CA ARG A 3 -23.58 -27.90 -6.33
C ARG A 3 -23.28 -27.74 -4.85
N PRO A 4 -24.28 -27.93 -3.97
CA PRO A 4 -24.01 -27.98 -2.53
C PRO A 4 -23.09 -29.15 -2.22
N ILE A 5 -22.13 -28.96 -1.34
CA ILE A 5 -21.19 -29.98 -0.89
C ILE A 5 -21.52 -30.40 0.52
N ALA A 6 -21.75 -29.44 1.41
CA ALA A 6 -22.11 -29.64 2.80
C ALA A 6 -23.01 -28.50 3.28
N ASP A 7 -23.93 -28.81 4.17
CA ASP A 7 -24.67 -27.83 4.93
C ASP A 7 -23.93 -27.54 6.23
N LEU A 8 -23.64 -26.25 6.46
CA LEU A 8 -22.93 -25.80 7.65
C LEU A 8 -23.95 -25.23 8.66
N SER A 9 -23.73 -25.53 9.92
CA SER A 9 -24.43 -24.76 10.98
C SER A 9 -23.93 -23.30 10.99
N PRO A 10 -24.68 -22.34 11.56
CA PRO A 10 -24.22 -20.96 11.70
C PRO A 10 -22.84 -20.87 12.36
N ASP A 11 -22.61 -21.60 13.44
CA ASP A 11 -21.33 -21.61 14.17
C ASP A 11 -20.17 -22.16 13.32
N GLN A 12 -20.43 -23.20 12.51
CA GLN A 12 -19.45 -23.74 11.57
C GLN A 12 -19.13 -22.73 10.47
N TYR A 13 -20.17 -22.07 9.92
CA TYR A 13 -19.98 -21.04 8.90
C TYR A 13 -19.09 -19.91 9.43
N ASP A 14 -19.42 -19.36 10.59
CA ASP A 14 -18.67 -18.25 11.20
C ASP A 14 -17.23 -18.68 11.50
N ARG A 15 -17.02 -19.89 12.05
CA ARG A 15 -15.70 -20.43 12.34
C ARG A 15 -14.84 -20.59 11.08
N PHE A 16 -15.39 -21.16 10.02
CA PHE A 16 -14.66 -21.33 8.76
C PHE A 16 -14.41 -20.01 8.03
N SER A 17 -15.39 -19.12 8.03
CA SER A 17 -15.30 -17.79 7.44
C SER A 17 -14.22 -16.94 8.13
N ASP A 18 -14.22 -16.90 9.46
CA ASP A 18 -13.23 -16.18 10.27
C ASP A 18 -11.81 -16.72 10.07
N ALA A 19 -11.65 -18.03 10.06
CA ALA A 19 -10.37 -18.68 9.84
C ALA A 19 -9.83 -18.42 8.42
N TYR A 20 -10.69 -18.55 7.41
CA TYR A 20 -10.33 -18.24 6.03
C TYR A 20 -9.96 -16.77 5.86
N ALA A 21 -10.76 -15.84 6.39
CA ALA A 21 -10.47 -14.41 6.35
C ALA A 21 -9.14 -14.07 7.03
N THR A 22 -8.81 -14.75 8.12
CA THR A 22 -7.52 -14.61 8.82
C THR A 22 -6.36 -15.04 7.92
N LEU A 23 -6.45 -16.22 7.26
CA LEU A 23 -5.40 -16.69 6.34
C LEU A 23 -5.27 -15.81 5.09
N ALA A 24 -6.39 -15.34 4.53
CA ALA A 24 -6.38 -14.42 3.40
C ALA A 24 -5.68 -13.11 3.78
N ALA A 25 -6.00 -12.55 4.96
CA ALA A 25 -5.40 -11.32 5.45
C ALA A 25 -3.91 -11.45 5.76
N CYS A 26 -3.42 -12.63 6.17
CA CYS A 26 -1.98 -12.89 6.37
C CYS A 26 -1.16 -12.73 5.08
N ARG A 27 -1.79 -12.85 3.93
CA ARG A 27 -1.18 -12.79 2.60
C ARG A 27 -1.56 -11.52 1.83
N ASP A 28 -2.34 -10.65 2.47
CA ASP A 28 -2.83 -9.45 1.82
C ASP A 28 -1.76 -8.37 1.75
N GLU A 29 -1.05 -8.35 0.63
CA GLU A 29 -0.12 -7.29 0.26
C GLU A 29 -0.79 -6.13 -0.49
N SER A 30 -2.12 -6.07 -0.51
CA SER A 30 -2.87 -5.07 -1.29
C SER A 30 -2.44 -3.64 -1.00
N MET A 31 -2.16 -3.31 0.27
CA MET A 31 -1.71 -1.98 0.66
C MET A 31 -0.29 -1.67 0.19
N PHE A 32 0.63 -2.62 0.25
CA PHE A 32 1.96 -2.46 -0.32
C PHE A 32 1.90 -2.35 -1.85
N ASN A 33 1.10 -3.21 -2.49
CA ASN A 33 0.89 -3.16 -3.94
C ASN A 33 0.27 -1.84 -4.40
N PHE A 34 -0.64 -1.26 -3.60
CA PHE A 34 -1.18 0.08 -3.85
C PHE A 34 -0.07 1.15 -3.82
N VAL A 35 0.79 1.14 -2.79
CA VAL A 35 1.95 2.07 -2.73
C VAL A 35 2.82 1.90 -3.98
N ARG A 36 3.17 0.65 -4.31
CA ARG A 36 4.00 0.34 -5.47
C ARG A 36 3.36 0.83 -6.78
N ALA A 37 2.07 0.62 -6.97
CA ALA A 37 1.35 1.08 -8.17
C ALA A 37 1.42 2.60 -8.30
N CYS A 38 1.12 3.36 -7.24
CA CYS A 38 1.18 4.82 -7.28
C CYS A 38 2.61 5.35 -7.57
N VAL A 39 3.63 4.67 -7.07
CA VAL A 39 5.04 5.01 -7.37
C VAL A 39 5.36 4.70 -8.82
N MET A 40 4.96 3.52 -9.32
CA MET A 40 5.22 3.13 -10.71
C MET A 40 4.50 4.03 -11.70
N ASP A 41 3.26 4.45 -11.42
CA ASP A 41 2.53 5.41 -12.26
C ASP A 41 3.30 6.72 -12.46
N LEU A 42 3.92 7.23 -11.40
CA LEU A 42 4.78 8.42 -11.48
C LEU A 42 6.03 8.16 -12.31
N ILE A 43 6.75 7.07 -12.04
CA ILE A 43 7.99 6.70 -12.73
C ILE A 43 7.71 6.47 -14.23
N ASP A 44 6.69 5.68 -14.57
CA ASP A 44 6.34 5.35 -15.94
C ASP A 44 5.95 6.61 -16.73
N TYR A 45 5.24 7.54 -16.09
CA TYR A 45 4.90 8.80 -16.72
C TYR A 45 6.15 9.66 -17.00
N ILE A 46 7.08 9.78 -16.05
CA ILE A 46 8.33 10.51 -16.24
C ILE A 46 9.16 9.88 -17.35
N VAL A 47 9.25 8.55 -17.39
CA VAL A 47 9.96 7.82 -18.46
C VAL A 47 9.30 8.09 -19.82
N LYS A 48 7.96 8.09 -19.89
CA LYS A 48 7.21 8.41 -21.11
C LYS A 48 7.51 9.83 -21.60
N VAL A 49 7.46 10.82 -20.70
CA VAL A 49 7.82 12.23 -21.02
C VAL A 49 9.24 12.31 -21.54
N GLY A 50 10.16 11.54 -20.94
CA GLY A 50 11.54 11.45 -21.36
C GLY A 50 11.72 10.93 -22.77
N ASN A 51 11.10 9.80 -23.05
CA ASN A 51 11.17 9.19 -24.39
C ASN A 51 10.61 10.15 -25.45
N THR A 52 9.48 10.80 -25.16
CA THR A 52 8.91 11.81 -26.07
C THR A 52 9.89 12.97 -26.29
N ALA A 53 10.56 13.45 -25.23
CA ALA A 53 11.53 14.54 -25.35
C ALA A 53 12.76 14.14 -26.20
N ILE A 54 13.20 12.88 -26.11
CA ILE A 54 14.27 12.32 -26.95
C ILE A 54 13.83 12.29 -28.42
N GLU A 55 12.67 11.72 -28.69
CA GLU A 55 12.14 11.53 -30.05
C GLU A 55 11.89 12.85 -30.76
N THR A 56 11.27 13.80 -30.07
CA THR A 56 10.86 15.10 -30.64
C THR A 56 11.95 16.16 -30.53
N ARG A 57 13.02 15.91 -29.79
CA ARG A 57 14.08 16.89 -29.44
C ARG A 57 13.50 18.18 -28.84
N SER A 58 12.39 18.06 -28.15
CA SER A 58 11.69 19.17 -27.50
C SER A 58 11.05 18.72 -26.19
N VAL A 59 10.90 19.64 -25.25
CA VAL A 59 10.19 19.36 -24.00
C VAL A 59 8.70 19.42 -24.26
N PRO A 60 7.95 18.31 -24.09
CA PRO A 60 6.49 18.35 -24.25
C PRO A 60 5.88 19.24 -23.16
N ARG A 61 5.05 20.20 -23.56
CA ARG A 61 4.31 21.08 -22.63
C ARG A 61 3.00 20.44 -22.19
N THR A 62 2.37 19.71 -23.09
CA THR A 62 1.12 19.01 -22.85
C THR A 62 1.28 17.53 -23.19
N ASP A 63 0.57 16.68 -22.46
CA ASP A 63 0.47 15.26 -22.74
C ASP A 63 -0.58 14.96 -23.82
N GLU A 64 -0.77 13.68 -24.15
CA GLU A 64 -1.76 13.23 -25.15
C GLU A 64 -3.21 13.61 -24.81
N ARG A 65 -3.49 13.94 -23.54
CA ARG A 65 -4.80 14.36 -23.03
C ARG A 65 -4.96 15.88 -23.03
N GLY A 66 -3.91 16.62 -23.44
CA GLY A 66 -3.88 18.08 -23.40
C GLY A 66 -3.59 18.67 -22.01
N SER A 67 -3.21 17.84 -21.04
CA SER A 67 -2.85 18.28 -19.68
C SER A 67 -1.42 18.83 -19.66
N ASP A 68 -1.17 19.85 -18.84
CA ASP A 68 0.19 20.33 -18.58
C ASP A 68 1.03 19.22 -17.92
N VAL A 69 2.16 18.89 -18.54
CA VAL A 69 3.04 17.79 -18.09
C VAL A 69 3.52 18.02 -16.66
N GLY A 70 3.90 19.25 -16.33
CA GLY A 70 4.38 19.58 -15.00
C GLY A 70 3.30 19.45 -13.93
N GLU A 71 2.07 19.89 -14.22
CA GLU A 71 0.93 19.73 -13.30
C GLU A 71 0.58 18.27 -13.08
N TYR A 72 0.63 17.45 -14.13
CA TYR A 72 0.33 16.03 -14.00
C TYR A 72 1.41 15.28 -13.22
N VAL A 73 2.70 15.60 -13.42
CA VAL A 73 3.79 15.06 -12.58
C VAL A 73 3.60 15.42 -11.11
N ARG A 74 3.20 16.66 -10.80
CA ARG A 74 2.91 17.07 -9.41
C ARG A 74 1.73 16.30 -8.82
N THR A 75 0.70 16.06 -9.62
CA THR A 75 -0.46 15.25 -9.21
C THR A 75 -0.05 13.80 -8.91
N LEU A 76 0.78 13.19 -9.76
CA LEU A 76 1.32 11.85 -9.52
C LEU A 76 2.25 11.81 -8.31
N SER A 77 3.05 12.86 -8.07
CA SER A 77 3.89 13.00 -6.88
C SER A 77 3.05 13.06 -5.60
N LEU A 78 1.92 13.78 -5.64
CA LEU A 78 0.95 13.77 -4.54
C LEU A 78 0.35 12.37 -4.35
N SER A 79 -0.06 11.69 -5.43
CA SER A 79 -0.60 10.33 -5.35
C SER A 79 0.40 9.36 -4.73
N ALA A 80 1.65 9.36 -5.21
CA ALA A 80 2.71 8.52 -4.70
C ALA A 80 2.99 8.80 -3.21
N SER A 81 3.22 10.08 -2.82
CA SER A 81 3.49 10.42 -1.42
C SER A 81 2.29 10.15 -0.50
N ASN A 82 1.05 10.36 -0.97
CA ASN A 82 -0.15 10.05 -0.21
C ASN A 82 -0.35 8.54 -0.01
N ALA A 83 0.10 7.70 -0.93
CA ALA A 83 -0.01 6.25 -0.79
C ALA A 83 0.78 5.74 0.43
N PHE A 84 1.94 6.33 0.74
CA PHE A 84 2.71 6.02 1.96
C PHE A 84 1.95 6.40 3.24
N PHE A 85 1.24 7.51 3.23
CA PHE A 85 0.40 7.92 4.36
C PHE A 85 -0.79 6.98 4.55
N VAL A 86 -1.50 6.64 3.46
CA VAL A 86 -2.64 5.70 3.48
C VAL A 86 -2.19 4.33 3.98
N TYR A 87 -1.02 3.84 3.55
CA TYR A 87 -0.42 2.61 4.07
C TYR A 87 -0.27 2.66 5.60
N ARG A 88 0.36 3.71 6.13
CA ARG A 88 0.57 3.88 7.57
C ARG A 88 -0.75 3.90 8.34
N ASP A 89 -1.72 4.67 7.86
CA ASP A 89 -3.02 4.80 8.49
C ASP A 89 -3.78 3.47 8.50
N HIS A 90 -3.81 2.77 7.36
CA HIS A 90 -4.46 1.47 7.24
C HIS A 90 -3.85 0.42 8.18
N ARG A 91 -2.51 0.30 8.23
CA ARG A 91 -1.84 -0.67 9.12
C ARG A 91 -2.03 -0.33 10.60
N THR A 92 -2.05 0.95 10.95
CA THR A 92 -2.37 1.41 12.31
C THR A 92 -3.81 1.07 12.68
N HIS A 93 -4.76 1.26 11.77
CA HIS A 93 -6.17 0.92 11.99
C HIS A 93 -6.36 -0.60 12.16
N ALA A 94 -5.79 -1.40 11.27
CA ALA A 94 -5.85 -2.86 11.36
C ALA A 94 -5.28 -3.37 12.68
N ALA A 95 -4.13 -2.83 13.10
CA ALA A 95 -3.51 -3.16 14.38
C ALA A 95 -4.41 -2.81 15.58
N LYS A 96 -5.11 -1.67 15.52
CA LYS A 96 -6.06 -1.25 16.57
C LYS A 96 -7.21 -2.25 16.68
N VAL A 97 -7.86 -2.58 15.57
CA VAL A 97 -9.00 -3.52 15.52
C VAL A 97 -8.60 -4.89 16.06
N LEU A 98 -7.46 -5.44 15.61
CA LEU A 98 -6.97 -6.74 16.06
C LEU A 98 -6.57 -6.74 17.53
N SER A 99 -5.91 -5.68 18.00
CA SER A 99 -5.52 -5.54 19.41
C SER A 99 -6.74 -5.47 20.33
N GLU A 100 -7.79 -4.76 19.94
CA GLU A 100 -9.05 -4.69 20.68
C GLU A 100 -9.76 -6.06 20.71
N LYS A 101 -9.79 -6.79 19.58
CA LYS A 101 -10.40 -8.14 19.49
C LYS A 101 -9.65 -9.17 20.34
N ARG A 102 -8.32 -9.07 20.42
CA ARG A 102 -7.45 -10.05 21.11
C ARG A 102 -7.11 -9.68 22.56
N GLY A 103 -7.25 -8.40 22.92
CA GLY A 103 -6.80 -7.90 24.22
C GLY A 103 -5.28 -7.91 24.40
N ASP A 104 -4.52 -7.72 23.31
CA ASP A 104 -3.07 -7.82 23.29
C ASP A 104 -2.36 -6.49 22.96
N SER A 105 -1.04 -6.50 22.84
CA SER A 105 -0.20 -5.33 22.54
C SER A 105 0.06 -5.09 21.05
N THR A 106 -0.63 -5.77 20.13
CA THR A 106 -0.42 -5.68 18.68
C THR A 106 -0.37 -4.24 18.19
N LYS A 107 -1.32 -3.38 18.64
CA LYS A 107 -1.36 -1.95 18.30
C LYS A 107 -0.06 -1.23 18.65
N THR A 108 0.48 -1.45 19.84
CA THR A 108 1.72 -0.81 20.30
C THR A 108 2.92 -1.29 19.50
N THR A 109 2.98 -2.58 19.20
CA THR A 109 4.04 -3.19 18.40
C THR A 109 4.08 -2.62 17.00
N ILE A 110 2.94 -2.58 16.30
CA ILE A 110 2.86 -2.03 14.94
C ILE A 110 3.18 -0.53 14.92
N LYS A 111 2.67 0.21 15.91
CA LYS A 111 3.03 1.63 16.04
C LYS A 111 4.53 1.83 16.17
N SER A 112 5.21 1.04 17.01
CA SER A 112 6.66 1.12 17.14
C SER A 112 7.38 0.84 15.83
N MET A 113 6.99 -0.21 15.08
CA MET A 113 7.58 -0.54 13.78
C MET A 113 7.45 0.62 12.77
N LEU A 114 6.28 1.25 12.71
CA LEU A 114 6.05 2.37 11.81
C LEU A 114 6.76 3.66 12.26
N ASP A 115 6.92 3.87 13.57
CA ASP A 115 7.71 4.97 14.11
C ASP A 115 9.20 4.74 13.86
N ASP A 116 9.70 3.52 13.97
CA ASP A 116 11.09 3.13 13.66
C ASP A 116 11.37 3.30 12.15
N LEU A 117 10.44 2.90 11.27
CA LEU A 117 10.54 3.17 9.84
C LEU A 117 10.66 4.67 9.58
N ASN A 118 9.81 5.49 10.22
CA ASN A 118 9.86 6.95 10.07
C ASN A 118 11.16 7.56 10.63
N ALA A 119 11.73 7.00 11.69
CA ALA A 119 12.96 7.49 12.28
C ALA A 119 14.21 7.12 11.45
N ASN A 120 14.23 5.93 10.85
CA ASN A 120 15.42 5.35 10.23
C ASN A 120 15.45 5.41 8.71
N CYS A 121 14.32 5.67 8.03
CA CYS A 121 14.25 5.83 6.58
C CYS A 121 14.03 7.30 6.21
N PHE A 122 15.06 7.94 5.70
CA PHE A 122 15.02 9.34 5.28
C PHE A 122 13.95 9.56 4.20
N GLY A 123 13.95 8.73 3.16
CA GLY A 123 12.99 8.81 2.05
C GLY A 123 11.55 8.70 2.51
N TYR A 124 11.22 7.73 3.37
CA TYR A 124 9.87 7.56 3.90
C TYR A 124 9.41 8.78 4.70
N ARG A 125 10.26 9.27 5.59
CA ARG A 125 9.97 10.44 6.44
C ARG A 125 9.67 11.68 5.60
N TRP A 126 10.51 11.96 4.59
CA TRP A 126 10.35 13.16 3.77
C TRP A 126 9.22 13.05 2.75
N LEU A 127 8.86 11.86 2.29
CA LEU A 127 7.64 11.66 1.49
C LEU A 127 6.36 11.98 2.28
N LEU A 128 6.31 11.67 3.59
CA LEU A 128 5.17 12.05 4.43
C LEU A 128 5.09 13.58 4.61
N GLU A 129 6.22 14.27 4.78
CA GLU A 129 6.25 15.73 4.87
C GLU A 129 5.95 16.41 3.52
N LEU A 130 6.45 15.85 2.43
CA LEU A 130 6.10 16.30 1.08
C LEU A 130 4.59 16.19 0.83
N ARG A 131 3.97 15.08 1.22
CA ARG A 131 2.51 14.92 1.15
C ARG A 131 1.79 16.02 1.92
N ASN A 132 2.27 16.37 3.11
CA ASN A 132 1.67 17.44 3.91
C ASN A 132 1.77 18.79 3.20
N ALA A 133 2.89 19.09 2.54
CA ALA A 133 3.07 20.30 1.76
C ALA A 133 2.13 20.33 0.53
N LEU A 134 2.10 19.25 -0.24
CA LEU A 134 1.25 19.13 -1.43
C LEU A 134 -0.26 19.22 -1.13
N MET A 135 -0.68 18.66 0.01
CA MET A 135 -2.10 18.65 0.40
C MET A 135 -2.58 19.96 1.01
N HIS A 136 -1.70 20.68 1.73
CA HIS A 136 -2.13 21.78 2.57
C HIS A 136 -1.58 23.15 2.16
N MET A 137 -0.65 23.16 1.19
CA MET A 137 -0.06 24.42 0.72
C MET A 137 -0.21 24.59 -0.79
N ASP A 138 0.65 23.95 -1.58
CA ASP A 138 0.65 24.10 -3.05
C ASP A 138 1.28 22.86 -3.71
N LEU A 139 0.76 22.47 -4.86
CA LEU A 139 1.39 21.43 -5.72
C LEU A 139 2.79 21.86 -6.19
N ARG A 140 3.12 23.15 -6.14
CA ARG A 140 4.46 23.66 -6.42
C ARG A 140 5.51 23.28 -5.38
N SER A 141 5.12 22.62 -4.27
CA SER A 141 6.06 21.98 -3.34
C SER A 141 6.89 20.87 -4.01
N VAL A 142 6.60 20.56 -5.28
CA VAL A 142 7.44 19.74 -6.16
C VAL A 142 7.80 20.54 -7.40
N SER A 143 9.09 20.65 -7.68
CA SER A 143 9.64 21.18 -8.93
C SER A 143 9.95 20.05 -9.90
N PHE A 144 9.50 20.19 -11.14
CA PHE A 144 9.81 19.27 -12.22
C PHE A 144 10.47 20.03 -13.38
N SER A 145 11.59 19.56 -13.86
CA SER A 145 12.23 20.11 -15.06
C SER A 145 12.79 19.04 -15.97
N VAL A 146 12.74 19.32 -17.27
CA VAL A 146 13.31 18.51 -18.34
C VAL A 146 14.31 19.37 -19.09
N LYS A 147 15.55 18.91 -19.21
CA LYS A 147 16.58 19.59 -20.01
C LYS A 147 16.89 18.73 -21.23
N VAL A 148 16.71 19.30 -22.42
CA VAL A 148 17.06 18.68 -23.70
C VAL A 148 18.21 19.48 -24.29
N SER A 149 19.30 18.80 -24.64
CA SER A 149 20.48 19.38 -25.28
C SER A 149 20.76 18.65 -26.58
N ALA A 150 21.26 19.38 -27.58
CA ALA A 150 21.61 18.78 -28.88
C ALA A 150 22.71 17.73 -28.78
N ASN A 151 23.58 17.84 -27.76
CA ASN A 151 24.81 17.06 -27.61
C ASN A 151 24.85 16.18 -26.34
N ALA A 152 23.73 16.09 -25.59
CA ALA A 152 23.64 15.28 -24.38
C ALA A 152 22.29 14.59 -24.29
N GLU A 153 22.24 13.49 -23.57
CA GLU A 153 20.97 12.83 -23.24
C GLU A 153 20.08 13.76 -22.42
N PRO A 154 18.76 13.71 -22.64
CA PRO A 154 17.81 14.46 -21.81
C PRO A 154 17.97 14.11 -20.33
N SER A 155 17.92 15.11 -19.49
CA SER A 155 17.95 14.92 -18.05
C SER A 155 16.66 15.45 -17.41
N PHE A 156 16.22 14.74 -16.36
CA PHE A 156 15.05 15.10 -15.59
C PHE A 156 15.44 15.43 -14.17
N THR A 157 14.79 16.40 -13.60
CA THR A 157 14.85 16.63 -12.16
C THR A 157 13.43 16.71 -11.61
N LEU A 158 13.18 15.98 -10.54
CA LEU A 158 11.96 16.02 -9.77
C LEU A 158 12.36 16.21 -8.31
N ASN A 159 12.28 17.42 -7.82
CA ASN A 159 12.78 17.76 -6.49
C ASN A 159 11.67 18.27 -5.61
N MET A 160 11.74 17.94 -4.32
CA MET A 160 10.93 18.52 -3.27
C MET A 160 11.42 19.96 -3.00
N ASP A 161 10.55 20.95 -3.15
CA ASP A 161 10.86 22.34 -2.79
C ASP A 161 10.99 22.44 -1.26
N ARG A 162 12.24 22.49 -0.81
CA ARG A 162 12.61 22.53 0.62
C ARG A 162 12.03 23.74 1.32
N GLU A 163 12.03 24.91 0.70
CA GLU A 163 11.54 26.13 1.31
C GLU A 163 10.02 26.05 1.55
N GLN A 164 9.28 25.52 0.61
CA GLN A 164 7.83 25.31 0.76
C GLN A 164 7.53 24.27 1.83
N VAL A 165 8.23 23.15 1.83
CA VAL A 165 8.04 22.10 2.85
C VAL A 165 8.33 22.63 4.25
N LEU A 166 9.35 23.47 4.44
CA LEU A 166 9.67 24.13 5.71
C LEU A 166 8.55 25.07 6.22
N GLN A 167 7.65 25.51 5.34
CA GLN A 167 6.50 26.34 5.71
C GLN A 167 5.29 25.54 6.22
N THR A 168 5.30 24.20 6.14
CA THR A 168 4.18 23.39 6.65
C THR A 168 3.99 23.59 8.15
N ASN A 169 2.72 23.51 8.58
CA ASN A 169 2.39 23.65 10.01
C ASN A 169 3.06 22.56 10.86
N ASN A 170 3.27 21.37 10.28
CA ASN A 170 3.95 20.29 10.96
C ASN A 170 5.40 20.66 11.30
N LEU A 171 6.16 21.15 10.33
CA LEU A 171 7.57 21.55 10.55
C LEU A 171 7.73 22.86 11.34
N LYS A 172 6.71 23.71 11.37
CA LYS A 172 6.70 24.90 12.25
C LYS A 172 6.50 24.55 13.72
N ASN A 173 5.99 23.35 14.01
CA ASN A 173 5.80 22.93 15.40
C ASN A 173 7.17 22.72 16.09
N ALA A 174 7.32 23.23 17.29
CA ALA A 174 8.55 23.12 18.08
C ALA A 174 8.97 21.65 18.33
N ARG A 175 8.02 20.72 18.35
CA ARG A 175 8.31 19.26 18.51
C ARG A 175 9.12 18.69 17.33
N ASN A 176 9.05 19.31 16.16
CA ASN A 176 9.73 18.90 14.94
C ASN A 176 10.94 19.77 14.60
N ALA A 177 11.50 20.49 15.59
CA ALA A 177 12.65 21.37 15.38
C ALA A 177 13.86 20.62 14.80
N ALA A 178 14.16 19.41 15.30
CA ALA A 178 15.25 18.60 14.80
C ALA A 178 15.06 18.23 13.32
N LEU A 179 13.83 17.81 12.94
CA LEU A 179 13.48 17.49 11.56
C LEU A 179 13.59 18.71 10.64
N ARG A 180 13.20 19.87 11.13
CA ARG A 180 13.35 21.15 10.42
C ARG A 180 14.81 21.50 10.16
N GLU A 181 15.68 21.35 11.17
CA GLU A 181 17.12 21.62 11.00
C GLU A 181 17.79 20.58 10.11
N GLU A 182 17.37 19.33 10.14
CA GLU A 182 17.83 18.30 9.20
C GLU A 182 17.56 18.73 7.75
N LEU A 183 16.34 19.18 7.43
CA LEU A 183 15.99 19.64 6.07
C LEU A 183 16.79 20.87 5.64
N LYS A 184 16.99 21.82 6.55
CA LYS A 184 17.78 23.03 6.27
C LYS A 184 19.26 22.76 6.01
N ALA A 185 19.81 21.72 6.65
CA ALA A 185 21.21 21.33 6.52
C ALA A 185 21.54 20.66 5.19
N LEU A 186 20.54 20.25 4.39
CA LEU A 186 20.77 19.68 3.09
C LEU A 186 21.36 20.71 2.12
N PRO A 187 22.36 20.34 1.30
CA PRO A 187 22.97 21.27 0.35
C PRO A 187 22.00 21.69 -0.76
N ASP A 188 21.16 20.74 -1.21
CA ASP A 188 20.24 20.91 -2.32
C ASP A 188 18.84 20.41 -1.96
N ASP A 189 17.87 20.72 -2.81
CA ASP A 189 16.51 20.21 -2.71
C ASP A 189 16.51 18.69 -2.94
N PRO A 190 15.89 17.90 -2.02
CA PRO A 190 15.86 16.45 -2.15
C PRO A 190 15.18 15.97 -3.43
N SER A 191 15.80 15.02 -4.12
CA SER A 191 15.20 14.33 -5.26
C SER A 191 14.05 13.45 -4.81
N VAL A 192 12.85 13.67 -5.35
CA VAL A 192 11.67 12.82 -5.05
C VAL A 192 11.91 11.38 -5.50
N ILE A 193 12.64 11.19 -6.60
CA ILE A 193 12.97 9.84 -7.11
C ILE A 193 13.86 9.10 -6.10
N ASP A 194 14.89 9.77 -5.56
CA ASP A 194 15.77 9.14 -4.57
C ASP A 194 15.04 8.83 -3.27
N LEU A 195 14.13 9.72 -2.82
CA LEU A 195 13.26 9.46 -1.68
C LEU A 195 12.39 8.21 -1.90
N LEU A 196 11.81 8.05 -3.11
CA LEU A 196 11.00 6.89 -3.46
C LEU A 196 11.83 5.60 -3.55
N GLN A 197 13.04 5.68 -4.10
CA GLN A 197 13.97 4.54 -4.22
C GLN A 197 14.42 4.03 -2.84
N GLU A 198 14.57 4.90 -1.87
CA GLU A 198 14.88 4.52 -0.49
C GLU A 198 13.66 4.00 0.26
N ALA A 199 12.51 4.67 0.13
CA ALA A 199 11.32 4.36 0.91
C ALA A 199 10.63 3.05 0.48
N LEU A 200 10.60 2.74 -0.82
CA LEU A 200 9.84 1.59 -1.31
C LEU A 200 10.38 0.23 -0.80
N PRO A 201 11.70 -0.06 -0.86
CA PRO A 201 12.24 -1.28 -0.26
C PRO A 201 12.09 -1.31 1.27
N ALA A 202 12.24 -0.17 1.95
CA ALA A 202 12.08 -0.08 3.40
C ALA A 202 10.65 -0.41 3.85
N ILE A 203 9.63 0.08 3.13
CA ILE A 203 8.23 -0.33 3.35
C ILE A 203 8.03 -1.81 3.05
N ALA A 204 8.59 -2.35 1.98
CA ALA A 204 8.44 -3.77 1.65
C ALA A 204 8.98 -4.69 2.74
N GLU A 205 10.07 -4.31 3.38
CA GLU A 205 10.62 -5.03 4.52
C GLU A 205 9.74 -4.88 5.77
N THR A 206 9.35 -3.64 6.08
CA THR A 206 8.46 -3.33 7.21
C THR A 206 7.13 -4.05 7.07
N GLU A 207 6.54 -4.12 5.87
CA GLU A 207 5.27 -4.82 5.63
C GLU A 207 5.33 -6.29 6.00
N ARG A 208 6.42 -6.97 5.67
CA ARG A 208 6.61 -8.38 6.05
C ARG A 208 6.59 -8.59 7.56
N GLU A 209 7.26 -7.70 8.30
CA GLU A 209 7.28 -7.78 9.76
C GLU A 209 5.94 -7.34 10.38
N VAL A 210 5.29 -6.32 9.81
CA VAL A 210 3.94 -5.89 10.19
C VAL A 210 2.94 -7.03 10.04
N LEU A 211 2.92 -7.74 8.90
CA LEU A 211 2.03 -8.88 8.69
C LEU A 211 2.31 -10.04 9.67
N LYS A 212 3.58 -10.32 9.98
CA LYS A 212 3.93 -11.32 11.01
C LYS A 212 3.42 -10.92 12.41
N ALA A 213 3.50 -9.64 12.76
CA ALA A 213 3.03 -9.12 14.03
C ALA A 213 1.49 -9.05 14.11
N LEU A 214 0.82 -8.66 13.03
CA LEU A 214 -0.64 -8.69 12.92
C LEU A 214 -1.19 -10.13 13.02
N TYR A 215 -0.49 -11.09 12.43
CA TYR A 215 -0.88 -12.49 12.37
C TYR A 215 0.27 -13.40 12.82
N PRO A 216 0.51 -13.54 14.16
CA PRO A 216 1.53 -14.42 14.69
C PRO A 216 1.36 -15.87 14.24
N GLU A 217 2.45 -16.65 14.28
CA GLU A 217 2.46 -18.05 13.78
C GLU A 217 1.37 -18.91 14.42
N SER A 218 1.10 -18.76 15.71
CA SER A 218 0.01 -19.48 16.38
C SER A 218 -1.34 -19.18 15.77
N VAL A 219 -1.64 -17.89 15.51
CA VAL A 219 -2.91 -17.46 14.89
C VAL A 219 -3.04 -18.01 13.46
N ARG A 220 -1.94 -17.97 12.69
CA ARG A 220 -1.93 -18.53 11.33
C ARG A 220 -2.13 -20.04 11.32
N ARG A 221 -1.45 -20.73 12.23
CA ARG A 221 -1.56 -22.19 12.36
C ARG A 221 -2.98 -22.61 12.76
N ASP A 222 -3.55 -21.97 13.78
CA ASP A 222 -4.90 -22.27 14.23
C ASP A 222 -5.92 -22.04 13.12
N ALA A 223 -5.82 -20.92 12.41
CA ALA A 223 -6.66 -20.65 11.25
C ALA A 223 -6.42 -21.66 10.11
N GLY A 224 -5.16 -22.02 9.85
CA GLY A 224 -4.79 -23.01 8.84
C GLY A 224 -5.42 -24.38 9.11
N LEU A 225 -5.36 -24.86 10.34
CA LEU A 225 -5.98 -26.13 10.71
C LEU A 225 -7.50 -26.11 10.54
N VAL A 226 -8.16 -25.01 10.92
CA VAL A 226 -9.61 -24.87 10.71
C VAL A 226 -9.97 -24.83 9.22
N VAL A 227 -9.19 -24.16 8.37
CA VAL A 227 -9.42 -24.18 6.92
C VAL A 227 -9.12 -25.56 6.33
N CYS A 228 -8.18 -26.34 6.87
CA CYS A 228 -7.98 -27.72 6.47
C CYS A 228 -9.21 -28.58 6.76
N GLU A 229 -9.87 -28.41 7.91
CA GLU A 229 -11.16 -29.09 8.17
C GLU A 229 -12.23 -28.72 7.13
N LEU A 230 -12.28 -27.45 6.68
CA LEU A 230 -13.18 -27.02 5.61
C LEU A 230 -12.81 -27.72 4.28
N ILE A 231 -11.52 -27.83 3.95
CA ILE A 231 -11.04 -28.52 2.73
C ILE A 231 -11.44 -30.01 2.76
N ASP A 232 -11.41 -30.65 3.91
CA ASP A 232 -11.79 -32.05 4.04
C ASP A 232 -13.27 -32.29 3.68
N LEU A 233 -14.15 -31.31 3.85
CA LEU A 233 -15.53 -31.37 3.39
C LEU A 233 -15.66 -31.41 1.87
N PHE A 234 -14.62 -31.03 1.13
CA PHE A 234 -14.65 -31.07 -0.34
C PHE A 234 -14.51 -32.49 -0.90
N GLU A 235 -14.12 -33.46 -0.09
CA GLU A 235 -14.00 -34.89 -0.49
C GLU A 235 -13.17 -35.08 -1.77
N GLY A 236 -12.12 -34.29 -1.98
CA GLY A 236 -11.26 -34.33 -3.15
C GLY A 236 -11.90 -33.85 -4.45
N ARG A 237 -13.09 -33.31 -4.42
CA ARG A 237 -13.76 -32.72 -5.60
C ARG A 237 -12.93 -31.56 -6.11
N ARG A 238 -12.86 -31.39 -7.43
CA ARG A 238 -12.17 -30.27 -8.07
C ARG A 238 -13.16 -29.17 -8.46
N GLY A 239 -12.81 -27.91 -8.25
CA GLY A 239 -13.64 -26.79 -8.65
C GLY A 239 -13.31 -25.49 -7.91
N THR A 240 -14.12 -24.48 -8.14
CA THR A 240 -14.13 -23.24 -7.36
C THR A 240 -15.11 -23.39 -6.21
N TYR A 241 -14.66 -23.16 -5.00
CA TYR A 241 -15.46 -23.29 -3.78
C TYR A 241 -15.95 -21.93 -3.31
N CYS A 242 -17.14 -21.93 -2.73
CA CYS A 242 -17.74 -20.74 -2.15
C CYS A 242 -18.44 -21.09 -0.84
N LEU A 243 -18.38 -20.19 0.13
CA LEU A 243 -19.23 -20.19 1.30
C LEU A 243 -20.47 -19.34 0.99
N PHE A 244 -21.65 -19.90 1.14
CA PHE A 244 -22.92 -19.20 0.90
C PHE A 244 -23.56 -18.76 2.20
N THR A 245 -24.08 -17.53 2.22
CA THR A 245 -24.86 -16.99 3.33
C THR A 245 -26.34 -17.02 3.00
N GLY A 246 -27.16 -17.34 4.00
CA GLY A 246 -28.63 -17.31 3.87
C GLY A 246 -29.24 -18.62 3.40
N PRO A 247 -30.52 -18.60 2.99
CA PRO A 247 -31.34 -19.81 2.75
C PRO A 247 -30.94 -20.59 1.48
N GLY A 248 -29.80 -20.30 0.88
CA GLY A 248 -29.35 -20.94 -0.36
C GLY A 248 -30.06 -20.39 -1.60
N PHE A 249 -30.19 -21.27 -2.64
CA PHE A 249 -30.84 -20.89 -3.90
C PHE A 249 -32.36 -20.85 -3.72
N THR A 250 -32.93 -19.65 -3.92
CA THR A 250 -34.38 -19.42 -3.87
C THR A 250 -34.87 -18.87 -5.20
N ALA A 251 -36.20 -18.81 -5.38
CA ALA A 251 -36.80 -18.18 -6.57
C ALA A 251 -36.40 -16.69 -6.70
N GLU A 252 -36.21 -16.02 -5.57
CA GLU A 252 -35.79 -14.60 -5.49
C GLU A 252 -34.30 -14.43 -5.66
N HIS A 253 -33.51 -15.40 -5.20
CA HIS A 253 -32.03 -15.36 -5.26
C HIS A 253 -31.52 -16.52 -6.12
N ARG A 254 -31.39 -16.27 -7.43
CA ARG A 254 -30.79 -17.24 -8.36
C ARG A 254 -29.31 -17.53 -8.04
N ILE A 255 -28.61 -16.56 -7.46
CA ILE A 255 -27.26 -16.68 -6.94
C ILE A 255 -27.30 -16.02 -5.55
N PRO A 256 -27.32 -16.79 -4.47
CA PRO A 256 -27.30 -16.24 -3.12
C PRO A 256 -25.99 -15.52 -2.85
N PRO A 257 -25.96 -14.59 -1.89
CA PRO A 257 -24.72 -13.98 -1.44
C PRO A 257 -23.72 -15.07 -1.09
N HIS A 258 -22.50 -14.94 -1.59
CA HIS A 258 -21.47 -15.95 -1.40
C HIS A 258 -20.09 -15.30 -1.29
N TYR A 259 -19.21 -16.01 -0.61
CA TYR A 259 -17.81 -15.68 -0.48
C TYR A 259 -16.98 -16.74 -1.21
N ARG A 260 -16.23 -16.33 -2.23
CA ARG A 260 -15.38 -17.22 -3.00
C ARG A 260 -14.12 -17.56 -2.20
N LEU A 261 -13.77 -18.83 -2.18
CA LEU A 261 -12.54 -19.31 -1.57
C LEU A 261 -11.43 -19.35 -2.64
N GLU A 262 -10.41 -18.54 -2.44
CA GLU A 262 -9.29 -18.45 -3.39
C GLU A 262 -8.37 -19.65 -3.25
N PRO A 263 -7.98 -20.33 -4.36
CA PRO A 263 -7.16 -21.53 -4.34
C PRO A 263 -5.82 -21.34 -3.60
N GLU A 264 -5.22 -20.17 -3.71
CA GLU A 264 -3.94 -19.84 -3.09
C GLU A 264 -4.03 -19.83 -1.56
N VAL A 265 -5.16 -19.38 -1.00
CA VAL A 265 -5.41 -19.38 0.45
C VAL A 265 -5.63 -20.80 0.94
N LEU A 266 -6.41 -21.60 0.17
CA LEU A 266 -6.63 -23.03 0.48
C LEU A 266 -5.32 -23.82 0.45
N SER A 267 -4.51 -23.64 -0.59
CA SER A 267 -3.19 -24.29 -0.69
C SER A 267 -2.24 -23.88 0.42
N HIS A 268 -2.33 -22.62 0.86
CA HIS A 268 -1.55 -22.16 2.01
C HIS A 268 -2.00 -22.83 3.31
N ALA A 269 -3.31 -23.01 3.51
CA ALA A 269 -3.82 -23.72 4.68
C ALA A 269 -3.25 -25.15 4.76
N GLU A 270 -3.11 -25.86 3.64
CA GLU A 270 -2.56 -27.22 3.58
C GLU A 270 -1.11 -27.31 4.08
N THR A 271 -0.35 -26.21 4.10
CA THR A 271 1.01 -26.20 4.66
C THR A 271 1.04 -26.32 6.19
N TYR A 272 -0.10 -26.20 6.85
CA TYR A 272 -0.24 -26.35 8.30
C TYR A 272 -0.68 -27.76 8.76
N ARG A 273 -0.95 -28.69 7.83
CA ARG A 273 -1.21 -30.10 8.12
C ARG A 273 0.08 -30.86 8.59
#